data_bc2234af7453ff6a0127136edd4d8676
#
_entry.id   bc2234af7453ff6a0127136edd4d8676
#
_cell.length_a   1.000
_cell.length_b   1.000
_cell.length_c   1.000
_cell.angle_alpha   90.00
_cell.angle_beta   90.00
_cell.angle_gamma   90.00
#
_symmetry.space_group_name_H-M   'P 1'
#
loop_
_entity.id
_entity.type
_entity.pdbx_description
1 polymer ?
#
loop_
_entity_poly.entity_id
_entity_poly.type
_entity_poly.pdbx_seq_one_letter_code
_entity_poly.pdbx_strand_id
1 'polypeptide(L)'
;MRILLVEDDPEQLEPLQGILSEAGYIVDGVDDGEIAQWLLSKKDYDLLILDWMLPRISGLSICRQYRLMGKTAPVLMLSAKNSTADKVIGLDAGADDYVVKPADLVELLARVRALSRRSSHWQGNTLSVADLQLHLNNLTVERNQTSVELSPREAQLLEYLMRHSNQILTREQIQEALWEWGEEPESNALTVLVSKLRHRLQLVDTADWIKTVYGMGYSLKAPEN
;
A
#
# COMPACT_ATOMS: atom_id res chain seq x y z
N MET A 1 2.37 1.92 0.13
CA MET A 1 0.90 2.13 0.18
C MET A 1 0.21 0.79 0.31
N ARG A 2 -0.72 0.64 1.27
CA ARG A 2 -1.47 -0.60 1.52
C ARG A 2 -2.89 -0.52 0.98
N ILE A 3 -3.28 -1.50 0.19
CA ILE A 3 -4.59 -1.59 -0.47
C ILE A 3 -5.37 -2.76 0.11
N LEU A 4 -6.65 -2.56 0.42
CA LEU A 4 -7.59 -3.65 0.63
C LEU A 4 -8.31 -3.90 -0.71
N LEU A 5 -8.16 -5.10 -1.26
CA LEU A 5 -8.86 -5.56 -2.46
C LEU A 5 -9.88 -6.62 -2.06
N VAL A 6 -11.16 -6.37 -2.37
CA VAL A 6 -12.27 -7.28 -2.05
C VAL A 6 -12.98 -7.70 -3.33
N GLU A 7 -12.87 -8.98 -3.66
CA GLU A 7 -13.36 -9.59 -4.90
C GLU A 7 -13.63 -11.06 -4.63
N ASP A 8 -14.86 -11.53 -4.86
CA ASP A 8 -15.27 -12.91 -4.53
C ASP A 8 -14.90 -13.94 -5.61
N ASP A 9 -14.55 -13.49 -6.80
CA ASP A 9 -14.09 -14.35 -7.89
C ASP A 9 -12.56 -14.48 -7.87
N PRO A 10 -12.00 -15.67 -7.52
CA PRO A 10 -10.55 -15.86 -7.48
C PRO A 10 -9.86 -15.61 -8.83
N GLU A 11 -10.57 -15.89 -9.96
CA GLU A 11 -10.02 -15.66 -11.31
C GLU A 11 -9.85 -14.17 -11.62
N GLN A 12 -10.49 -13.28 -10.85
CA GLN A 12 -10.33 -11.83 -10.92
C GLN A 12 -9.43 -11.31 -9.78
N LEU A 13 -9.57 -11.84 -8.57
CA LEU A 13 -8.82 -11.43 -7.40
C LEU A 13 -7.30 -11.60 -7.61
N GLU A 14 -6.86 -12.80 -7.99
CA GLU A 14 -5.43 -13.13 -8.12
C GLU A 14 -4.70 -12.24 -9.16
N PRO A 15 -5.21 -12.04 -10.40
CA PRO A 15 -4.56 -11.15 -11.35
C PRO A 15 -4.54 -9.69 -10.91
N LEU A 16 -5.62 -9.20 -10.28
CA LEU A 16 -5.67 -7.84 -9.77
C LEU A 16 -4.67 -7.63 -8.63
N GLN A 17 -4.59 -8.56 -7.70
CA GLN A 17 -3.62 -8.55 -6.62
C GLN A 17 -2.19 -8.57 -7.17
N GLY A 18 -1.91 -9.47 -8.11
CA GLY A 18 -0.59 -9.60 -8.74
C GLY A 18 -0.11 -8.30 -9.39
N ILE A 19 -0.94 -7.69 -10.24
CA ILE A 19 -0.53 -6.46 -10.95
C ILE A 19 -0.37 -5.25 -10.02
N LEU A 20 -1.17 -5.17 -8.96
CA LEU A 20 -1.03 -4.14 -7.93
C LEU A 20 0.25 -4.34 -7.11
N SER A 21 0.58 -5.60 -6.76
CA SER A 21 1.81 -5.93 -6.04
C SER A 21 3.06 -5.68 -6.89
N GLU A 22 3.01 -5.99 -8.20
CA GLU A 22 4.07 -5.64 -9.16
C GLU A 22 4.27 -4.12 -9.30
N ALA A 23 3.18 -3.35 -9.18
CA ALA A 23 3.24 -1.88 -9.18
C ALA A 23 3.78 -1.29 -7.85
N GLY A 24 4.16 -2.14 -6.89
CA GLY A 24 4.76 -1.71 -5.63
C GLY A 24 3.76 -1.39 -4.52
N TYR A 25 2.53 -1.90 -4.60
CA TYR A 25 1.55 -1.81 -3.52
C TYR A 25 1.59 -3.06 -2.63
N ILE A 26 1.21 -2.92 -1.37
CA ILE A 26 0.94 -4.05 -0.47
C ILE A 26 -0.56 -4.30 -0.56
N VAL A 27 -0.98 -5.50 -0.95
CA VAL A 27 -2.38 -5.77 -1.27
C VAL A 27 -2.92 -6.89 -0.40
N ASP A 28 -3.77 -6.53 0.57
CA ASP A 28 -4.56 -7.51 1.29
C ASP A 28 -5.76 -7.89 0.41
N GLY A 29 -5.67 -9.03 -0.28
CA GLY A 29 -6.74 -9.58 -1.11
C GLY A 29 -7.66 -10.47 -0.27
N VAL A 30 -8.99 -10.26 -0.36
CA VAL A 30 -9.98 -11.10 0.32
C VAL A 30 -11.20 -11.31 -0.58
N ASP A 31 -11.80 -12.48 -0.45
CA ASP A 31 -12.97 -12.94 -1.24
C ASP A 31 -14.31 -12.75 -0.50
N ASP A 32 -14.27 -12.14 0.68
CA ASP A 32 -15.40 -12.10 1.61
C ASP A 32 -15.58 -10.72 2.25
N GLY A 33 -16.82 -10.19 2.17
CA GLY A 33 -17.18 -8.91 2.77
C GLY A 33 -17.09 -8.87 4.30
N GLU A 34 -17.30 -10.00 5.00
CA GLU A 34 -17.17 -10.06 6.47
C GLU A 34 -15.70 -10.00 6.89
N ILE A 35 -14.82 -10.70 6.16
CA ILE A 35 -13.37 -10.62 6.37
C ILE A 35 -12.89 -9.20 6.10
N ALA A 36 -13.37 -8.57 5.00
CA ALA A 36 -13.05 -7.19 4.69
C ALA A 36 -13.43 -6.23 5.83
N GLN A 37 -14.63 -6.35 6.38
CA GLN A 37 -15.07 -5.53 7.53
C GLN A 37 -14.21 -5.77 8.77
N TRP A 38 -13.86 -7.02 9.06
CA TRP A 38 -12.99 -7.35 10.18
C TRP A 38 -11.61 -6.70 10.00
N LEU A 39 -11.01 -6.80 8.80
CA LEU A 39 -9.73 -6.15 8.48
C LEU A 39 -9.80 -4.63 8.65
N LEU A 40 -10.86 -3.99 8.16
CA LEU A 40 -11.08 -2.55 8.29
C LEU A 40 -11.23 -2.08 9.76
N SER A 41 -11.61 -3.00 10.66
CA SER A 41 -11.65 -2.74 12.10
C SER A 41 -10.29 -2.85 12.79
N LYS A 42 -9.33 -3.53 12.18
CA LYS A 42 -8.01 -3.86 12.76
C LYS A 42 -6.87 -3.05 12.15
N LYS A 43 -6.99 -2.67 10.88
CA LYS A 43 -5.93 -2.03 10.11
C LYS A 43 -6.45 -0.79 9.40
N ASP A 44 -5.55 0.15 9.18
CA ASP A 44 -5.79 1.26 8.27
C ASP A 44 -5.24 0.92 6.88
N TYR A 45 -5.98 1.33 5.87
CA TYR A 45 -5.64 1.18 4.47
C TYR A 45 -5.53 2.55 3.80
N ASP A 46 -4.64 2.66 2.82
CA ASP A 46 -4.45 3.87 2.04
C ASP A 46 -5.45 3.98 0.88
N LEU A 47 -6.01 2.85 0.44
CA LEU A 47 -7.01 2.73 -0.61
C LEU A 47 -7.81 1.44 -0.44
N LEU A 48 -9.10 1.50 -0.74
CA LEU A 48 -9.96 0.32 -0.85
C LEU A 48 -10.37 0.13 -2.31
N ILE A 49 -10.32 -1.13 -2.78
CA ILE A 49 -10.89 -1.56 -4.07
C ILE A 49 -11.96 -2.60 -3.73
N LEU A 50 -13.22 -2.29 -4.00
CA LEU A 50 -14.34 -3.10 -3.57
C LEU A 50 -15.18 -3.56 -4.77
N ASP A 51 -15.35 -4.87 -4.97
CA ASP A 51 -16.43 -5.31 -5.82
C ASP A 51 -17.76 -4.93 -5.17
N TRP A 52 -18.66 -4.43 -5.98
CA TRP A 52 -20.03 -4.15 -5.53
C TRP A 52 -20.77 -5.43 -5.14
N MET A 53 -20.63 -6.49 -5.96
CA MET A 53 -21.47 -7.69 -5.89
C MET A 53 -20.78 -8.82 -5.09
N LEU A 54 -20.51 -8.58 -3.83
CA LEU A 54 -19.95 -9.59 -2.93
C LEU A 54 -21.07 -10.42 -2.27
N PRO A 55 -20.82 -11.67 -1.92
CA PRO A 55 -21.73 -12.47 -1.12
C PRO A 55 -21.86 -11.90 0.31
N ARG A 56 -23.02 -12.13 0.93
CA ARG A 56 -23.36 -11.72 2.30
C ARG A 56 -23.35 -10.21 2.52
N ILE A 57 -22.24 -9.54 2.36
CA ILE A 57 -22.10 -8.10 2.57
C ILE A 57 -21.55 -7.46 1.29
N SER A 58 -22.38 -6.68 0.60
CA SER A 58 -21.97 -6.03 -0.65
C SER A 58 -20.90 -4.96 -0.42
N GLY A 59 -20.03 -4.77 -1.42
CA GLY A 59 -19.03 -3.70 -1.38
C GLY A 59 -19.61 -2.31 -1.18
N LEU A 60 -20.84 -2.10 -1.69
CA LEU A 60 -21.58 -0.87 -1.44
C LEU A 60 -21.89 -0.66 0.06
N SER A 61 -22.28 -1.73 0.76
CA SER A 61 -22.54 -1.70 2.20
C SER A 61 -21.25 -1.46 2.99
N ILE A 62 -20.16 -2.12 2.58
CA ILE A 62 -18.84 -1.90 3.18
C ILE A 62 -18.41 -0.44 3.02
N CYS A 63 -18.54 0.14 1.84
CA CYS A 63 -18.22 1.53 1.56
C CYS A 63 -19.00 2.48 2.47
N ARG A 64 -20.33 2.32 2.57
CA ARG A 64 -21.17 3.15 3.44
C ARG A 64 -20.76 3.07 4.91
N GLN A 65 -20.54 1.86 5.42
CA GLN A 65 -20.11 1.66 6.81
C GLN A 65 -18.74 2.27 7.07
N TYR A 66 -17.80 2.12 6.14
CA TYR A 66 -16.48 2.72 6.22
C TYR A 66 -16.56 4.24 6.36
N ARG A 67 -17.44 4.89 5.57
CA ARG A 67 -17.68 6.35 5.68
C ARG A 67 -18.36 6.74 6.99
N LEU A 68 -19.34 5.94 7.46
CA LEU A 68 -20.01 6.17 8.75
C LEU A 68 -19.06 6.08 9.95
N MET A 69 -17.98 5.29 9.85
CA MET A 69 -16.91 5.24 10.85
C MET A 69 -15.96 6.46 10.80
N GLY A 70 -16.22 7.45 9.94
CA GLY A 70 -15.37 8.63 9.78
C GLY A 70 -14.05 8.38 9.04
N LYS A 71 -13.90 7.21 8.42
CA LYS A 71 -12.70 6.86 7.66
C LYS A 71 -12.69 7.54 6.29
N THR A 72 -11.52 8.00 5.86
CA THR A 72 -11.36 8.90 4.70
C THR A 72 -10.50 8.34 3.57
N ALA A 73 -9.92 7.14 3.71
CA ALA A 73 -9.15 6.57 2.61
C ALA A 73 -10.01 6.45 1.34
N PRO A 74 -9.47 6.71 0.16
CA PRO A 74 -10.19 6.59 -1.09
C PRO A 74 -10.77 5.20 -1.30
N VAL A 75 -11.94 5.14 -1.93
CA VAL A 75 -12.64 3.90 -2.30
C VAL A 75 -12.87 3.87 -3.80
N LEU A 76 -12.33 2.86 -4.47
CA LEU A 76 -12.61 2.53 -5.86
C LEU A 76 -13.63 1.39 -5.90
N MET A 77 -14.80 1.65 -6.48
CA MET A 77 -15.80 0.62 -6.69
C MET A 77 -15.56 -0.11 -8.01
N LEU A 78 -15.47 -1.43 -7.98
CA LEU A 78 -15.51 -2.28 -9.17
C LEU A 78 -16.91 -2.88 -9.32
N SER A 79 -17.45 -2.98 -10.54
CA SER A 79 -18.75 -3.62 -10.72
C SER A 79 -19.06 -3.97 -12.17
N ALA A 80 -19.75 -5.08 -12.37
CA ALA A 80 -20.37 -5.41 -13.65
C ALA A 80 -21.58 -4.49 -14.00
N LYS A 81 -22.09 -3.73 -13.03
CA LYS A 81 -23.18 -2.75 -13.23
C LYS A 81 -22.65 -1.54 -13.98
N ASN A 82 -23.28 -1.19 -15.10
CA ASN A 82 -22.77 -0.15 -16.00
C ASN A 82 -23.74 1.02 -16.23
N SER A 83 -24.97 0.95 -15.70
CA SER A 83 -25.92 2.02 -15.87
C SER A 83 -25.47 3.31 -15.15
N THR A 84 -25.89 4.46 -15.68
CA THR A 84 -25.65 5.75 -15.02
C THR A 84 -26.21 5.78 -13.60
N ALA A 85 -27.39 5.17 -13.39
CA ALA A 85 -28.02 5.09 -12.07
C ALA A 85 -27.14 4.28 -11.08
N ASP A 86 -26.58 3.15 -11.50
CA ASP A 86 -25.67 2.36 -10.65
C ASP A 86 -24.43 3.16 -10.26
N LYS A 87 -23.81 3.85 -11.22
CA LYS A 87 -22.64 4.71 -10.95
C LYS A 87 -22.96 5.79 -9.91
N VAL A 88 -24.10 6.46 -10.05
CA VAL A 88 -24.57 7.46 -9.09
C VAL A 88 -24.74 6.84 -7.70
N ILE A 89 -25.40 5.67 -7.60
CA ILE A 89 -25.59 4.96 -6.32
C ILE A 89 -24.23 4.60 -5.67
N GLY A 90 -23.25 4.16 -6.47
CA GLY A 90 -21.91 3.84 -5.98
C GLY A 90 -21.18 5.06 -5.41
N LEU A 91 -21.21 6.17 -6.15
CA LEU A 91 -20.58 7.42 -5.74
C LEU A 91 -21.29 8.05 -4.52
N ASP A 92 -22.63 8.05 -4.50
CA ASP A 92 -23.43 8.54 -3.36
C ASP A 92 -23.24 7.68 -2.10
N ALA A 93 -22.84 6.41 -2.25
CA ALA A 93 -22.46 5.57 -1.13
C ALA A 93 -21.11 5.95 -0.49
N GLY A 94 -20.36 6.88 -1.11
CA GLY A 94 -19.08 7.38 -0.65
C GLY A 94 -17.87 6.84 -1.39
N ALA A 95 -18.04 6.16 -2.54
CA ALA A 95 -16.93 5.82 -3.42
C ALA A 95 -16.37 7.09 -4.09
N ASP A 96 -15.05 7.16 -4.25
CA ASP A 96 -14.37 8.29 -4.89
C ASP A 96 -14.21 8.11 -6.39
N ASP A 97 -14.29 6.87 -6.87
CA ASP A 97 -14.30 6.53 -8.30
C ASP A 97 -15.02 5.20 -8.52
N TYR A 98 -15.37 4.94 -9.78
CA TYR A 98 -16.13 3.78 -10.20
C TYR A 98 -15.60 3.22 -11.52
N VAL A 99 -15.33 1.91 -11.54
CA VAL A 99 -14.84 1.18 -12.72
C VAL A 99 -15.80 0.05 -13.08
N VAL A 100 -16.17 -0.02 -14.36
CA VAL A 100 -17.04 -1.08 -14.87
C VAL A 100 -16.19 -2.28 -15.28
N LYS A 101 -16.59 -3.48 -14.85
CA LYS A 101 -15.98 -4.75 -15.26
C LYS A 101 -16.44 -5.15 -16.70
N PRO A 102 -15.58 -5.76 -17.52
CA PRO A 102 -14.18 -6.07 -17.25
C PRO A 102 -13.30 -4.81 -17.22
N ALA A 103 -12.49 -4.67 -16.16
CA ALA A 103 -11.60 -3.54 -16.01
C ALA A 103 -10.32 -3.72 -16.83
N ASP A 104 -9.96 -2.69 -17.60
CA ASP A 104 -8.62 -2.64 -18.19
C ASP A 104 -7.60 -2.40 -17.09
N LEU A 105 -6.58 -3.26 -17.00
CA LEU A 105 -5.59 -3.23 -15.93
C LEU A 105 -4.75 -1.95 -15.95
N VAL A 106 -4.47 -1.38 -17.12
CA VAL A 106 -3.72 -0.12 -17.27
C VAL A 106 -4.58 1.06 -16.77
N GLU A 107 -5.89 1.04 -17.10
CA GLU A 107 -6.84 2.03 -16.60
C GLU A 107 -6.97 1.93 -15.08
N LEU A 108 -7.13 0.71 -14.55
CA LEU A 108 -7.22 0.49 -13.10
C LEU A 108 -6.01 1.07 -12.35
N LEU A 109 -4.80 0.74 -12.79
CA LEU A 109 -3.58 1.29 -12.20
C LEU A 109 -3.50 2.82 -12.30
N ALA A 110 -3.96 3.40 -13.40
CA ALA A 110 -4.00 4.86 -13.55
C ALA A 110 -4.97 5.50 -12.54
N ARG A 111 -6.13 4.89 -12.30
CA ARG A 111 -7.12 5.35 -11.31
C ARG A 111 -6.61 5.17 -9.89
N VAL A 112 -5.98 4.03 -9.57
CA VAL A 112 -5.32 3.79 -8.28
C VAL A 112 -4.29 4.90 -8.00
N ARG A 113 -3.41 5.21 -8.97
CA ARG A 113 -2.46 6.32 -8.84
C ARG A 113 -3.16 7.68 -8.66
N ALA A 114 -4.27 7.91 -9.33
CA ALA A 114 -5.03 9.16 -9.20
C ALA A 114 -5.67 9.31 -7.83
N LEU A 115 -6.26 8.23 -7.30
CA LEU A 115 -6.88 8.19 -5.98
C LEU A 115 -5.84 8.30 -4.86
N SER A 116 -4.70 7.64 -5.02
CA SER A 116 -3.59 7.74 -4.05
C SER A 116 -3.13 9.16 -3.82
N ARG A 117 -3.17 10.04 -4.84
CA ARG A 117 -2.83 11.47 -4.70
C ARG A 117 -3.82 12.27 -3.84
N ARG A 118 -5.02 11.74 -3.60
CA ARG A 118 -6.06 12.39 -2.79
C ARG A 118 -6.06 11.97 -1.33
N SER A 119 -5.32 10.91 -0.96
CA SER A 119 -5.25 10.46 0.43
C SER A 119 -4.55 11.50 1.30
N SER A 120 -5.01 11.68 2.54
CA SER A 120 -4.43 12.61 3.52
C SER A 120 -2.96 12.29 3.88
N HIS A 121 -2.51 11.08 3.56
CA HIS A 121 -1.12 10.64 3.72
C HIS A 121 -0.25 10.94 2.50
N TRP A 122 -0.84 11.53 1.43
CA TRP A 122 -0.10 11.96 0.26
C TRP A 122 0.72 13.21 0.57
N GLN A 123 1.95 13.03 0.99
CA GLN A 123 2.93 14.11 1.15
C GLN A 123 3.79 14.34 -0.12
N GLY A 124 3.18 14.16 -1.30
CA GLY A 124 3.90 14.20 -2.58
C GLY A 124 4.52 12.84 -2.95
N ASN A 125 5.05 12.74 -4.18
CA ASN A 125 5.71 11.54 -4.69
C ASN A 125 7.12 11.32 -4.10
N THR A 126 7.59 12.22 -3.24
CA THR A 126 8.93 12.22 -2.68
C THR A 126 8.88 12.30 -1.15
N LEU A 127 9.50 11.35 -0.49
CA LEU A 127 9.78 11.40 0.94
C LEU A 127 11.22 11.87 1.13
N SER A 128 11.44 12.70 2.15
CA SER A 128 12.78 13.21 2.45
C SER A 128 13.12 13.00 3.94
N VAL A 129 14.33 12.52 4.20
CA VAL A 129 14.95 12.49 5.52
C VAL A 129 16.35 13.05 5.37
N ALA A 130 16.61 14.19 5.99
CA ALA A 130 17.79 15.02 5.72
C ALA A 130 17.93 15.27 4.19
N ASP A 131 19.07 14.90 3.59
CA ASP A 131 19.34 15.06 2.16
C ASP A 131 19.03 13.81 1.32
N LEU A 132 18.51 12.74 1.93
CA LEU A 132 18.04 11.55 1.21
C LEU A 132 16.59 11.73 0.76
N GLN A 133 16.33 11.49 -0.53
CA GLN A 133 15.00 11.56 -1.14
C GLN A 133 14.60 10.22 -1.74
N LEU A 134 13.41 9.75 -1.41
CA LEU A 134 12.79 8.56 -2.00
C LEU A 134 11.64 9.01 -2.91
N HIS A 135 11.76 8.71 -4.20
CA HIS A 135 10.74 8.97 -5.20
C HIS A 135 9.85 7.74 -5.39
N LEU A 136 8.63 7.80 -4.88
CA LEU A 136 7.69 6.67 -4.85
C LEU A 136 7.13 6.27 -6.22
N ASN A 137 7.14 7.19 -7.21
CA ASN A 137 6.58 6.91 -8.54
C ASN A 137 7.47 6.02 -9.41
N ASN A 138 8.76 6.17 -9.29
CA ASN A 138 9.76 5.46 -10.07
C ASN A 138 10.66 4.58 -9.22
N LEU A 139 10.34 4.46 -7.92
CA LEU A 139 11.06 3.61 -6.96
C LEU A 139 12.56 3.91 -6.92
N THR A 140 12.93 5.20 -6.99
CA THR A 140 14.34 5.63 -6.93
C THR A 140 14.64 6.35 -5.62
N VAL A 141 15.83 6.13 -5.11
CA VAL A 141 16.38 6.89 -3.99
C VAL A 141 17.51 7.78 -4.51
N GLU A 142 17.51 9.04 -4.09
CA GLU A 142 18.47 10.05 -4.54
C GLU A 142 19.13 10.75 -3.35
N ARG A 143 20.44 10.98 -3.48
CA ARG A 143 21.23 11.83 -2.60
C ARG A 143 22.44 12.38 -3.37
N ASN A 144 22.79 13.65 -3.18
CA ASN A 144 23.96 14.29 -3.78
C ASN A 144 24.07 14.08 -5.30
N GLN A 145 22.95 14.18 -6.04
CA GLN A 145 22.84 13.96 -7.49
C GLN A 145 23.13 12.50 -7.92
N THR A 146 23.26 11.58 -7.00
CA THR A 146 23.34 10.15 -7.28
C THR A 146 21.97 9.52 -7.05
N SER A 147 21.44 8.85 -8.06
CA SER A 147 20.14 8.18 -8.02
C SER A 147 20.32 6.66 -8.19
N VAL A 148 19.59 5.89 -7.41
CA VAL A 148 19.62 4.42 -7.42
C VAL A 148 18.21 3.88 -7.46
N GLU A 149 17.95 2.95 -8.37
CA GLU A 149 16.68 2.25 -8.49
C GLU A 149 16.56 1.16 -7.42
N LEU A 150 15.40 1.09 -6.79
CA LEU A 150 15.05 0.10 -5.78
C LEU A 150 14.03 -0.89 -6.35
N SER A 151 14.07 -2.14 -5.90
CA SER A 151 12.94 -3.03 -6.12
C SER A 151 11.71 -2.56 -5.32
N PRO A 152 10.49 -2.97 -5.70
CA PRO A 152 9.27 -2.59 -4.97
C PRO A 152 9.35 -2.86 -3.47
N ARG A 153 9.85 -4.01 -3.06
CA ARG A 153 10.01 -4.39 -1.64
C ARG A 153 11.07 -3.56 -0.90
N GLU A 154 12.17 -3.21 -1.56
CA GLU A 154 13.19 -2.31 -1.00
C GLU A 154 12.65 -0.90 -0.80
N ALA A 155 11.88 -0.39 -1.78
CA ALA A 155 11.25 0.92 -1.70
C ALA A 155 10.19 0.97 -0.59
N GLN A 156 9.36 -0.07 -0.44
CA GLN A 156 8.39 -0.20 0.65
C GLN A 156 9.06 -0.18 2.03
N LEU A 157 10.15 -0.93 2.20
CA LEU A 157 10.90 -0.94 3.46
C LEU A 157 11.50 0.44 3.74
N LEU A 158 12.11 1.07 2.73
CA LEU A 158 12.69 2.41 2.91
C LEU A 158 11.60 3.44 3.21
N GLU A 159 10.48 3.42 2.50
CA GLU A 159 9.31 4.27 2.78
C GLU A 159 8.86 4.14 4.23
N TYR A 160 8.68 2.91 4.71
CA TYR A 160 8.21 2.66 6.08
C TYR A 160 9.21 3.17 7.11
N LEU A 161 10.50 2.92 6.91
CA LEU A 161 11.56 3.42 7.77
C LEU A 161 11.67 4.95 7.77
N MET A 162 11.52 5.60 6.60
CA MET A 162 11.57 7.07 6.48
C MET A 162 10.39 7.75 7.15
N ARG A 163 9.18 7.19 7.02
CA ARG A 163 7.97 7.70 7.72
C ARG A 163 8.07 7.61 9.24
N HIS A 164 8.87 6.68 9.74
CA HIS A 164 9.12 6.47 11.18
C HIS A 164 10.57 6.78 11.55
N SER A 165 11.17 7.79 10.88
CA SER A 165 12.56 8.18 11.13
C SER A 165 12.79 8.50 12.61
N ASN A 166 13.96 8.11 13.12
CA ASN A 166 14.35 8.23 14.53
C ASN A 166 13.54 7.36 15.54
N GLN A 167 12.66 6.48 15.06
CA GLN A 167 11.96 5.50 15.89
C GLN A 167 12.61 4.12 15.75
N ILE A 168 12.54 3.32 16.82
CA ILE A 168 12.88 1.90 16.75
C ILE A 168 11.62 1.15 16.36
N LEU A 169 11.68 0.43 15.25
CA LEU A 169 10.60 -0.40 14.74
C LEU A 169 10.92 -1.86 15.02
N THR A 170 10.00 -2.57 15.67
CA THR A 170 10.18 -3.99 15.92
C THR A 170 10.11 -4.80 14.62
N ARG A 171 10.63 -6.02 14.65
CA ARG A 171 10.56 -6.91 13.49
C ARG A 171 9.11 -7.18 13.11
N GLU A 172 8.24 -7.40 14.10
CA GLU A 172 6.82 -7.63 13.94
C GLU A 172 6.13 -6.43 13.27
N GLN A 173 6.38 -5.20 13.74
CA GLN A 173 5.82 -3.99 13.15
C GLN A 173 6.22 -3.83 11.68
N ILE A 174 7.48 -4.11 11.33
CA ILE A 174 7.94 -4.03 9.94
C ILE A 174 7.29 -5.15 9.11
N GLN A 175 7.18 -6.36 9.66
CA GLN A 175 6.55 -7.47 8.96
C GLN A 175 5.06 -7.21 8.73
N GLU A 176 4.31 -6.77 9.72
CA GLU A 176 2.90 -6.39 9.57
C GLU A 176 2.68 -5.27 8.54
N ALA A 177 3.65 -4.34 8.43
CA ALA A 177 3.57 -3.24 7.47
C ALA A 177 3.89 -3.66 6.03
N LEU A 178 4.77 -4.65 5.83
CA LEU A 178 5.34 -4.99 4.53
C LEU A 178 4.79 -6.27 3.91
N TRP A 179 4.26 -7.20 4.71
CA TRP A 179 3.68 -8.46 4.20
C TRP A 179 2.16 -8.38 4.16
N GLU A 180 1.59 -9.10 3.21
CA GLU A 180 0.15 -9.17 3.01
C GLU A 180 -0.51 -9.95 4.15
N TRP A 181 -1.80 -9.73 4.35
CA TRP A 181 -2.54 -10.48 5.35
C TRP A 181 -2.59 -11.97 4.97
N GLY A 182 -2.25 -12.82 5.95
CA GLY A 182 -2.18 -14.28 5.74
C GLY A 182 -0.85 -14.79 5.17
N GLU A 183 0.07 -13.90 4.77
CA GLU A 183 1.44 -14.28 4.44
C GLU A 183 2.26 -14.51 5.73
N GLU A 184 2.87 -15.68 5.85
CA GLU A 184 3.91 -15.93 6.86
C GLU A 184 5.29 -15.82 6.17
N PRO A 185 6.00 -14.68 6.30
CA PRO A 185 7.31 -14.56 5.71
C PRO A 185 8.30 -15.53 6.34
N GLU A 186 9.22 -16.07 5.54
CA GLU A 186 10.32 -16.86 6.09
C GLU A 186 11.04 -16.09 7.20
N SER A 187 11.53 -16.81 8.22
CA SER A 187 12.11 -16.19 9.44
C SER A 187 13.26 -15.22 9.18
N ASN A 188 13.93 -15.32 8.05
CA ASN A 188 15.03 -14.45 7.64
C ASN A 188 14.66 -13.42 6.58
N ALA A 189 13.43 -13.44 6.02
CA ALA A 189 13.01 -12.60 4.91
C ALA A 189 13.26 -11.11 5.15
N LEU A 190 12.89 -10.60 6.32
CA LEU A 190 13.17 -9.21 6.70
C LEU A 190 14.68 -8.91 6.78
N THR A 191 15.47 -9.84 7.33
CA THR A 191 16.94 -9.65 7.45
C THR A 191 17.59 -9.57 6.08
N VAL A 192 17.17 -10.43 5.15
CA VAL A 192 17.63 -10.43 3.75
C VAL A 192 17.22 -9.13 3.05
N LEU A 193 15.98 -8.68 3.25
CA LEU A 193 15.49 -7.44 2.66
C LEU A 193 16.26 -6.22 3.15
N VAL A 194 16.52 -6.12 4.46
CA VAL A 194 17.35 -5.05 5.05
C VAL A 194 18.78 -5.08 4.49
N SER A 195 19.35 -6.28 4.32
CA SER A 195 20.70 -6.42 3.75
C SER A 195 20.75 -5.94 2.29
N LYS A 196 19.74 -6.31 1.46
CA LYS A 196 19.62 -5.85 0.07
C LYS A 196 19.45 -4.34 0.01
N LEU A 197 18.57 -3.77 0.82
CA LEU A 197 18.36 -2.32 0.87
C LEU A 197 19.64 -1.58 1.29
N ARG A 198 20.35 -2.02 2.32
CA ARG A 198 21.64 -1.45 2.71
C ARG A 198 22.65 -1.47 1.57
N HIS A 199 22.70 -2.57 0.81
CA HIS A 199 23.60 -2.66 -0.35
C HIS A 199 23.27 -1.61 -1.41
N ARG A 200 21.97 -1.36 -1.69
CA ARG A 200 21.56 -0.27 -2.59
C ARG A 200 21.93 1.10 -2.04
N LEU A 201 21.70 1.33 -0.76
CA LEU A 201 21.98 2.59 -0.09
C LEU A 201 23.49 2.90 0.06
N GLN A 202 24.39 1.93 -0.10
CA GLN A 202 25.84 2.17 -0.21
C GLN A 202 26.17 3.08 -1.39
N LEU A 203 25.44 2.98 -2.49
CA LEU A 203 25.67 3.77 -3.69
C LEU A 203 25.35 5.26 -3.51
N VAL A 204 24.63 5.61 -2.47
CA VAL A 204 24.25 6.98 -2.07
C VAL A 204 24.76 7.34 -0.67
N ASP A 205 25.76 6.60 -0.15
CA ASP A 205 26.43 6.82 1.14
C ASP A 205 25.49 6.93 2.36
N THR A 206 24.42 6.10 2.38
CA THR A 206 23.43 6.12 3.48
C THR A 206 23.15 4.73 4.06
N ALA A 207 23.96 3.73 3.74
CA ALA A 207 23.76 2.36 4.23
C ALA A 207 23.74 2.27 5.77
N ASP A 208 24.58 3.07 6.40
CA ASP A 208 24.67 3.10 7.87
C ASP A 208 23.53 3.88 8.54
N TRP A 209 22.64 4.53 7.81
CA TRP A 209 21.45 5.19 8.39
C TRP A 209 20.44 4.17 8.88
N ILE A 210 20.41 2.97 8.29
CA ILE A 210 19.62 1.86 8.81
C ILE A 210 20.42 1.17 9.91
N LYS A 211 20.06 1.41 11.16
CA LYS A 211 20.69 0.78 12.32
C LYS A 211 19.95 -0.50 12.71
N THR A 212 20.72 -1.52 13.08
CA THR A 212 20.16 -2.70 13.75
C THR A 212 20.16 -2.46 15.25
N VAL A 213 19.00 -2.59 15.88
CA VAL A 213 18.84 -2.53 17.32
C VAL A 213 18.68 -3.97 17.82
N TYR A 214 19.76 -4.52 18.37
CA TYR A 214 19.80 -5.93 18.77
C TYR A 214 18.67 -6.29 19.74
N GLY A 215 18.02 -7.42 19.47
CA GLY A 215 16.88 -7.91 20.26
C GLY A 215 15.56 -7.14 20.05
N MET A 216 15.54 -6.06 19.26
CA MET A 216 14.35 -5.23 19.02
C MET A 216 13.96 -5.17 17.54
N GLY A 217 14.84 -4.67 16.67
CA GLY A 217 14.51 -4.47 15.25
C GLY A 217 15.44 -3.52 14.53
N TYR A 218 14.86 -2.54 13.84
CA TYR A 218 15.61 -1.59 13.00
C TYR A 218 15.14 -0.15 13.23
N SER A 219 16.01 0.80 12.93
CA SER A 219 15.68 2.23 12.90
C SER A 219 16.42 2.93 11.77
N LEU A 220 15.82 3.97 11.19
CA LEU A 220 16.48 4.88 10.26
C LEU A 220 16.87 6.15 11.02
N LYS A 221 18.17 6.48 11.00
CA LYS A 221 18.70 7.71 11.61
C LYS A 221 19.70 8.35 10.66
N ALA A 222 19.38 9.56 10.20
CA ALA A 222 20.37 10.39 9.53
C ALA A 222 21.43 10.84 10.53
N PRO A 223 22.68 11.09 10.11
CA PRO A 223 23.68 11.72 10.97
C PRO A 223 23.18 13.09 11.43
N GLU A 224 23.44 13.43 12.68
CA GLU A 224 23.22 14.79 13.19
C GLU A 224 24.28 15.71 12.54
N ASN A 225 23.82 16.77 11.89
CA ASN A 225 24.72 17.81 11.31
C ASN A 225 25.35 18.64 12.41
#